data_c71caaca1bfcc985dddd2b56b55ecc36
#
_entry.id   c71caaca1bfcc985dddd2b56b55ecc36
#
_cell.length_a   1.000
_cell.length_b   1.000
_cell.length_c   1.000
_cell.angle_alpha   90.00
_cell.angle_beta   90.00
_cell.angle_gamma   90.00
#
_symmetry.space_group_name_H-M   'P 1'
#
loop_
_entity.id
_entity.type
_entity.pdbx_description
1 polymer ?
#
loop_
_entity_poly.entity_id
_entity_poly.type
_entity_poly.pdbx_seq_one_letter_code
_entity_poly.pdbx_strand_id
1 'polypeptide(L)'
;VITPRYAAWIRKAFVAIGSRDEVLGYAGKAPYRIITGADVHTVFTREQPALSQLKLDMGVRVPLLADWPADTPVNGQHPYSSHVIELPVRLPDGSLAFAPALLQKHADSSADYLALTPANIIRQAFKFLGERYGWGHAYEGRDCSGFVAEVYRSMGMQMPRNTSDQGVSP
;
A
#
# COMPACT_ATOMS: atom_id res chain seq x y z
N VAL A 1 -4.09 18.30 -2.83
CA VAL A 1 -3.49 17.30 -3.73
C VAL A 1 -4.40 17.07 -4.91
N ILE A 2 -3.82 17.06 -6.10
CA ILE A 2 -4.51 16.77 -7.35
C ILE A 2 -3.81 15.57 -7.99
N THR A 3 -4.58 14.55 -8.30
CA THR A 3 -4.13 13.38 -9.07
C THR A 3 -4.91 13.34 -10.39
N PRO A 4 -4.51 12.55 -11.38
CA PRO A 4 -5.26 12.42 -12.63
C PRO A 4 -6.72 11.96 -12.46
N ARG A 5 -7.07 11.38 -11.31
CA ARG A 5 -8.38 10.76 -11.06
C ARG A 5 -9.14 11.31 -9.86
N TYR A 6 -8.50 12.16 -9.05
CA TYR A 6 -9.10 12.70 -7.84
C TYR A 6 -8.40 13.96 -7.35
N ALA A 7 -9.17 14.91 -6.85
CA ALA A 7 -8.68 16.10 -6.19
C ALA A 7 -9.25 16.19 -4.77
N ALA A 8 -8.39 16.38 -3.77
CA ALA A 8 -8.82 16.47 -2.39
C ALA A 8 -7.87 17.29 -1.53
N TRP A 9 -8.38 17.76 -0.40
CA TRP A 9 -7.58 18.32 0.68
C TRP A 9 -7.00 17.20 1.54
N ILE A 10 -5.73 17.31 1.90
CA ILE A 10 -5.03 16.42 2.81
C ILE A 10 -4.26 17.23 3.85
N ARG A 11 -4.18 16.76 5.07
CA ARG A 11 -3.36 17.42 6.10
C ARG A 11 -1.89 17.39 5.68
N LYS A 12 -1.21 18.54 5.80
CA LYS A 12 0.23 18.67 5.46
C LYS A 12 1.12 17.65 6.16
N ALA A 13 0.76 17.23 7.37
CA ALA A 13 1.51 16.23 8.13
C ALA A 13 1.60 14.86 7.45
N PHE A 14 0.66 14.55 6.55
CA PHE A 14 0.62 13.26 5.81
C PHE A 14 1.21 13.36 4.40
N VAL A 15 1.86 14.47 4.06
CA VAL A 15 2.42 14.68 2.72
C VAL A 15 3.91 14.97 2.85
N ALA A 16 4.74 14.17 2.18
CA ALA A 16 6.14 14.48 1.96
C ALA A 16 6.32 15.14 0.58
N ILE A 17 7.27 16.06 0.48
CA ILE A 17 7.60 16.76 -0.76
C ILE A 17 8.87 16.15 -1.32
N GLY A 18 8.77 15.58 -2.51
CA GLY A 18 9.89 15.04 -3.28
C GLY A 18 9.90 15.60 -4.69
N SER A 19 11.01 15.44 -5.38
CA SER A 19 11.11 15.73 -6.81
C SER A 19 10.25 14.77 -7.63
N ARG A 20 9.93 15.16 -8.86
CA ARG A 20 9.20 14.30 -9.79
C ARG A 20 9.95 12.97 -10.03
N ASP A 21 11.26 13.03 -10.15
CA ASP A 21 12.10 11.86 -10.45
C ASP A 21 12.15 10.88 -9.26
N GLU A 22 12.20 11.37 -8.01
CA GLU A 22 12.09 10.53 -6.82
C GLU A 22 10.75 9.80 -6.76
N VAL A 23 9.65 10.50 -7.00
CA VAL A 23 8.30 9.92 -6.95
C VAL A 23 8.08 8.90 -8.06
N LEU A 24 8.45 9.23 -9.31
CA LEU A 24 8.31 8.32 -10.45
C LEU A 24 9.30 7.17 -10.38
N GLY A 25 10.53 7.43 -9.91
CA GLY A 25 11.54 6.41 -9.67
C GLY A 25 11.08 5.37 -8.65
N TYR A 26 10.48 5.81 -7.53
CA TYR A 26 9.91 4.90 -6.54
C TYR A 26 8.77 4.05 -7.14
N ALA A 27 7.86 4.65 -7.88
CA ALA A 27 6.77 3.93 -8.53
C ALA A 27 7.25 2.89 -9.56
N GLY A 28 8.42 3.09 -10.17
CA GLY A 28 9.02 2.18 -11.15
C GLY A 28 9.90 1.07 -10.57
N LYS A 29 10.24 1.09 -9.26
CA LYS A 29 11.17 0.13 -8.65
C LYS A 29 10.71 -1.31 -8.80
N ALA A 30 11.67 -2.22 -9.08
CA ALA A 30 11.48 -3.67 -9.11
C ALA A 30 12.71 -4.35 -8.45
N PRO A 31 12.57 -5.54 -7.89
CA PRO A 31 11.32 -6.29 -7.69
C PRO A 31 10.37 -5.65 -6.68
N TYR A 32 9.14 -6.14 -6.60
CA TYR A 32 8.12 -5.59 -5.72
C TYR A 32 7.16 -6.67 -5.20
N ARG A 33 6.29 -6.31 -4.26
CA ARG A 33 5.13 -7.10 -3.83
C ARG A 33 3.86 -6.28 -4.06
N ILE A 34 2.77 -6.96 -4.41
CA ILE A 34 1.41 -6.43 -4.42
C ILE A 34 0.70 -6.95 -3.18
N ILE A 35 0.15 -6.06 -2.38
CA ILE A 35 -0.65 -6.45 -1.22
C ILE A 35 -1.97 -7.04 -1.72
N THR A 36 -2.29 -8.25 -1.29
CA THR A 36 -3.52 -8.95 -1.68
C THR A 36 -4.44 -9.25 -0.50
N GLY A 37 -4.04 -8.90 0.72
CA GLY A 37 -4.86 -9.02 1.93
C GLY A 37 -5.67 -7.75 2.19
N ALA A 38 -6.77 -7.88 2.91
CA ALA A 38 -7.60 -6.77 3.36
C ALA A 38 -6.99 -6.05 4.57
N ASP A 39 -6.25 -6.78 5.41
CA ASP A 39 -5.67 -6.29 6.66
C ASP A 39 -4.20 -6.71 6.77
N VAL A 40 -3.33 -6.01 6.06
CA VAL A 40 -1.89 -6.26 6.05
C VAL A 40 -1.15 -5.09 6.66
N HIS A 41 -0.24 -5.37 7.58
CA HIS A 41 0.55 -4.35 8.26
C HIS A 41 2.05 -4.66 8.16
N THR A 42 2.85 -3.61 8.23
CA THR A 42 4.29 -3.75 8.48
C THR A 42 4.54 -4.29 9.88
N VAL A 43 5.70 -4.88 10.09
CA VAL A 43 6.09 -5.36 11.43
C VAL A 43 6.24 -4.20 12.40
N PHE A 44 5.81 -4.42 13.66
CA PHE A 44 6.00 -3.44 14.74
C PHE A 44 7.49 -3.12 14.93
N THR A 45 7.82 -1.84 15.08
CA THR A 45 9.16 -1.38 15.46
C THR A 45 9.09 -0.13 16.31
N ARG A 46 10.03 0.03 17.24
CA ARG A 46 10.22 1.26 18.03
C ARG A 46 11.16 2.24 17.34
N GLU A 47 12.06 1.75 16.50
CA GLU A 47 13.13 2.55 15.88
C GLU A 47 12.60 3.45 14.76
N GLN A 48 11.51 3.05 14.09
CA GLN A 48 10.89 3.81 12.99
C GLN A 48 9.36 3.85 13.18
N PRO A 49 8.85 4.69 14.10
CA PRO A 49 7.42 4.72 14.45
C PRO A 49 6.50 5.00 13.25
N ALA A 50 6.97 5.78 12.27
CA ALA A 50 6.19 6.10 11.06
C ALA A 50 5.91 4.87 10.17
N LEU A 51 6.70 3.81 10.32
CA LEU A 51 6.59 2.56 9.55
C LEU A 51 6.15 1.38 10.42
N SER A 52 5.90 1.62 11.72
CA SER A 52 5.51 0.59 12.67
C SER A 52 4.03 0.28 12.56
N GLN A 53 3.67 -0.97 12.26
CA GLN A 53 2.28 -1.41 12.07
C GLN A 53 1.49 -0.53 11.08
N LEU A 54 2.21 -0.01 10.08
CA LEU A 54 1.59 0.76 9.02
C LEU A 54 0.70 -0.15 8.18
N LYS A 55 -0.57 0.17 8.07
CA LYS A 55 -1.52 -0.55 7.21
C LYS A 55 -1.17 -0.34 5.74
N LEU A 56 -1.12 -1.43 5.02
CA LEU A 56 -0.91 -1.50 3.58
C LEU A 56 -2.20 -2.00 2.93
N ASP A 57 -2.91 -1.12 2.28
CA ASP A 57 -4.20 -1.44 1.66
C ASP A 57 -4.05 -2.41 0.49
N MET A 58 -5.10 -3.17 0.20
CA MET A 58 -5.13 -4.12 -0.92
C MET A 58 -4.82 -3.42 -2.25
N GLY A 59 -3.95 -4.05 -3.03
CA GLY A 59 -3.48 -3.54 -4.31
C GLY A 59 -2.32 -2.53 -4.21
N VAL A 60 -1.87 -2.16 -3.01
CA VAL A 60 -0.67 -1.34 -2.85
C VAL A 60 0.54 -2.12 -3.34
N ARG A 61 1.36 -1.45 -4.15
CA ARG A 61 2.63 -1.97 -4.66
C ARG A 61 3.77 -1.45 -3.79
N VAL A 62 4.54 -2.37 -3.21
CA VAL A 62 5.69 -2.03 -2.35
C VAL A 62 6.98 -2.59 -2.96
N PRO A 63 7.99 -1.76 -3.24
CA PRO A 63 9.29 -2.22 -3.72
C PRO A 63 9.98 -3.14 -2.71
N LEU A 64 10.67 -4.17 -3.20
CA LEU A 64 11.53 -5.03 -2.41
C LEU A 64 12.97 -4.53 -2.44
N LEU A 65 13.62 -4.56 -1.28
CA LEU A 65 15.08 -4.46 -1.16
C LEU A 65 15.64 -5.89 -1.18
N ALA A 66 15.62 -6.52 -2.37
CA ALA A 66 15.92 -7.95 -2.54
C ALA A 66 17.37 -8.31 -2.14
N ASP A 67 18.30 -7.38 -2.33
CA ASP A 67 19.71 -7.56 -2.03
C ASP A 67 20.07 -7.14 -0.59
N TRP A 68 19.08 -6.97 0.28
CA TRP A 68 19.33 -6.64 1.69
C TRP A 68 20.13 -7.75 2.36
N PRO A 69 21.28 -7.45 3.03
CA PRO A 69 22.11 -8.47 3.65
C PRO A 69 21.33 -9.24 4.73
N ALA A 70 21.39 -10.58 4.67
CA ALA A 70 20.57 -11.44 5.52
C ALA A 70 20.88 -11.30 7.03
N ASP A 71 22.09 -10.90 7.36
CA ASP A 71 22.59 -10.69 8.73
C ASP A 71 22.39 -9.25 9.24
N THR A 72 21.90 -8.34 8.38
CA THR A 72 21.68 -6.94 8.72
C THR A 72 20.27 -6.73 9.24
N PRO A 73 20.09 -6.34 10.52
CA PRO A 73 18.77 -6.03 11.06
C PRO A 73 18.09 -4.85 10.32
N VAL A 74 16.78 -4.89 10.24
CA VAL A 74 15.93 -3.79 9.81
C VAL A 74 15.16 -3.30 11.02
N ASN A 75 15.36 -2.02 11.39
CA ASN A 75 14.70 -1.43 12.54
C ASN A 75 14.80 -2.31 13.80
N GLY A 76 16.01 -2.79 14.11
CA GLY A 76 16.30 -3.63 15.28
C GLY A 76 15.89 -5.09 15.19
N GLN A 77 15.37 -5.57 14.03
CA GLN A 77 14.87 -6.94 13.87
C GLN A 77 15.49 -7.64 12.66
N HIS A 78 15.80 -8.94 12.80
CA HIS A 78 16.29 -9.74 11.69
C HIS A 78 15.17 -10.07 10.69
N PRO A 79 15.44 -9.99 9.37
CA PRO A 79 14.42 -10.14 8.34
C PRO A 79 14.11 -11.60 7.95
N TYR A 80 14.48 -12.62 8.73
CA TYR A 80 14.37 -14.04 8.34
C TYR A 80 12.96 -14.46 7.87
N SER A 81 11.93 -14.04 8.60
CA SER A 81 10.53 -14.36 8.31
C SER A 81 9.82 -13.27 7.51
N SER A 82 10.56 -12.29 7.02
CA SER A 82 10.00 -11.10 6.39
C SER A 82 10.65 -10.81 5.04
N HIS A 83 9.91 -10.14 4.18
CA HIS A 83 10.47 -9.37 3.08
C HIS A 83 10.94 -8.03 3.60
N VAL A 84 12.09 -7.56 3.15
CA VAL A 84 12.50 -6.16 3.36
C VAL A 84 11.91 -5.34 2.22
N ILE A 85 11.03 -4.43 2.57
CA ILE A 85 10.36 -3.52 1.62
C ILE A 85 10.85 -2.09 1.85
N GLU A 86 10.75 -1.26 0.82
CA GLU A 86 11.04 0.16 0.92
C GLU A 86 9.76 0.97 0.96
N LEU A 87 9.65 1.90 1.90
CA LEU A 87 8.47 2.75 2.03
C LEU A 87 8.85 4.23 2.09
N PRO A 88 7.99 5.11 1.55
CA PRO A 88 8.20 6.55 1.66
C PRO A 88 7.97 7.02 3.10
N VAL A 89 8.82 7.90 3.57
CA VAL A 89 8.71 8.56 4.87
C VAL A 89 8.81 10.08 4.71
N ARG A 90 8.12 10.78 5.59
CA ARG A 90 8.21 12.24 5.68
C ARG A 90 9.23 12.63 6.74
N LEU A 91 10.25 13.37 6.36
CA LEU A 91 11.23 13.93 7.29
C LEU A 91 10.66 15.12 8.08
N PRO A 92 11.30 15.54 9.20
CA PRO A 92 10.81 16.65 10.02
C PRO A 92 10.66 17.97 9.26
N ASP A 93 11.51 18.23 8.27
CA ASP A 93 11.43 19.40 7.38
C ASP A 93 10.31 19.30 6.33
N GLY A 94 9.72 18.12 6.18
CA GLY A 94 8.65 17.83 5.22
C GLY A 94 9.11 17.22 3.92
N SER A 95 10.40 17.00 3.73
CA SER A 95 10.94 16.36 2.54
C SER A 95 10.65 14.85 2.51
N LEU A 96 10.66 14.29 1.30
CA LEU A 96 10.53 12.84 1.06
C LEU A 96 11.86 12.15 1.32
N ALA A 97 11.78 11.02 2.01
CA ALA A 97 12.84 10.04 2.07
C ALA A 97 12.26 8.63 1.92
N PHE A 98 13.11 7.64 1.80
CA PHE A 98 12.71 6.24 1.74
C PHE A 98 13.41 5.46 2.84
N ALA A 99 12.71 4.54 3.48
CA ALA A 99 13.26 3.74 4.57
C ALA A 99 12.82 2.28 4.46
N PRO A 100 13.67 1.34 4.95
CA PRO A 100 13.33 -0.07 4.97
C PRO A 100 12.28 -0.36 6.04
N ALA A 101 11.36 -1.29 5.71
CA ALA A 101 10.40 -1.85 6.63
C ALA A 101 10.29 -3.36 6.42
N LEU A 102 9.74 -4.07 7.40
CA LEU A 102 9.51 -5.51 7.31
C LEU A 102 8.05 -5.81 6.99
N LEU A 103 7.84 -6.64 5.96
CA LEU A 103 6.56 -7.25 5.62
C LEU A 103 6.70 -8.76 5.84
N GLN A 104 5.91 -9.35 6.72
CA GLN A 104 6.00 -10.77 7.02
C GLN A 104 5.75 -11.62 5.76
N LYS A 105 6.55 -12.69 5.55
CA LYS A 105 6.45 -13.57 4.36
C LYS A 105 5.11 -14.28 4.25
N HIS A 106 4.42 -14.50 5.38
CA HIS A 106 3.08 -15.10 5.40
C HIS A 106 1.96 -14.08 5.20
N ALA A 107 2.25 -12.77 5.20
CA ALA A 107 1.25 -11.77 4.89
C ALA A 107 0.75 -11.93 3.46
N ASP A 108 -0.54 -11.74 3.29
CA ASP A 108 -1.22 -11.85 2.00
C ASP A 108 -0.65 -10.84 0.99
N SER A 109 0.31 -11.31 0.19
CA SER A 109 0.93 -10.52 -0.86
C SER A 109 1.38 -11.40 -2.03
N SER A 110 1.42 -10.84 -3.24
CA SER A 110 1.81 -11.51 -4.48
C SER A 110 3.06 -10.88 -5.09
N ALA A 111 3.84 -11.65 -5.85
CA ALA A 111 4.99 -11.13 -6.60
C ALA A 111 4.56 -10.27 -7.80
N ASP A 112 3.32 -10.40 -8.24
CA ASP A 112 2.73 -9.62 -9.35
C ASP A 112 1.24 -9.40 -9.08
N TYR A 113 0.61 -8.59 -9.91
CA TYR A 113 -0.83 -8.40 -9.90
C TYR A 113 -1.56 -9.71 -10.16
N LEU A 114 -2.68 -9.90 -9.50
CA LEU A 114 -3.52 -11.07 -9.73
C LEU A 114 -4.16 -10.99 -11.13
N ALA A 115 -4.38 -12.15 -11.75
CA ALA A 115 -5.10 -12.19 -13.01
C ALA A 115 -6.53 -11.63 -12.84
N LEU A 116 -6.96 -10.77 -13.76
CA LEU A 116 -8.32 -10.23 -13.78
C LEU A 116 -9.31 -11.30 -14.20
N THR A 117 -9.86 -12.02 -13.23
CA THR A 117 -10.85 -13.07 -13.43
C THR A 117 -12.00 -12.92 -12.44
N PRO A 118 -13.23 -13.36 -12.79
CA PRO A 118 -14.36 -13.35 -11.86
C PRO A 118 -14.04 -14.06 -10.53
N ALA A 119 -13.32 -15.17 -10.59
CA ALA A 119 -12.92 -15.93 -9.41
C ALA A 119 -12.01 -15.12 -8.48
N ASN A 120 -11.03 -14.39 -9.02
CA ASN A 120 -10.14 -13.54 -8.22
C ASN A 120 -10.88 -12.32 -7.68
N ILE A 121 -11.76 -11.69 -8.46
CA ILE A 121 -12.60 -10.59 -7.97
C ILE A 121 -13.40 -11.04 -6.73
N ILE A 122 -14.09 -12.19 -6.83
CA ILE A 122 -14.87 -12.73 -5.72
C ILE A 122 -13.98 -13.05 -4.52
N ARG A 123 -12.86 -13.76 -4.72
CA ARG A 123 -11.92 -14.10 -3.63
C ARG A 123 -11.40 -12.88 -2.91
N GLN A 124 -11.00 -11.85 -3.65
CA GLN A 124 -10.50 -10.61 -3.05
C GLN A 124 -11.60 -9.85 -2.31
N ALA A 125 -12.82 -9.81 -2.87
CA ALA A 125 -13.96 -9.19 -2.22
C ALA A 125 -14.29 -9.86 -0.88
N PHE A 126 -14.29 -11.18 -0.83
CA PHE A 126 -14.57 -11.94 0.40
C PHE A 126 -13.53 -11.77 1.51
N LYS A 127 -12.32 -11.30 1.22
CA LYS A 127 -11.32 -10.97 2.25
C LYS A 127 -11.74 -9.81 3.15
N PHE A 128 -12.68 -8.99 2.71
CA PHE A 128 -13.26 -7.89 3.49
C PHE A 128 -14.50 -8.29 4.30
N LEU A 129 -14.89 -9.58 4.27
CA LEU A 129 -16.07 -10.04 4.97
C LEU A 129 -15.94 -9.82 6.49
N GLY A 130 -16.92 -9.10 7.06
CA GLY A 130 -16.91 -8.71 8.46
C GLY A 130 -16.19 -7.39 8.76
N GLU A 131 -15.59 -6.75 7.76
CA GLU A 131 -15.03 -5.42 7.96
C GLU A 131 -16.13 -4.38 8.20
N ARG A 132 -15.85 -3.46 9.12
CA ARG A 132 -16.74 -2.33 9.40
C ARG A 132 -16.76 -1.36 8.23
N TYR A 133 -17.95 -0.90 7.83
CA TYR A 133 -18.07 0.18 6.85
C TYR A 133 -17.42 1.47 7.38
N GLY A 134 -16.53 2.07 6.59
CA GLY A 134 -15.82 3.30 6.89
C GLY A 134 -16.05 4.35 5.82
N TRP A 135 -16.93 5.33 6.07
CA TRP A 135 -17.14 6.46 5.16
C TRP A 135 -15.81 7.19 4.88
N GLY A 136 -15.42 7.27 3.61
CA GLY A 136 -14.15 7.91 3.21
C GLY A 136 -12.91 7.26 3.81
N HIS A 137 -12.93 5.93 4.04
CA HIS A 137 -11.89 5.14 4.73
C HIS A 137 -11.74 5.51 6.22
N ALA A 138 -12.78 6.05 6.86
CA ALA A 138 -12.76 6.26 8.30
C ALA A 138 -12.63 4.93 9.06
N TYR A 139 -11.97 4.98 10.21
CA TYR A 139 -11.77 3.82 11.09
C TYR A 139 -11.05 2.64 10.42
N GLU A 140 -10.17 2.93 9.46
CA GLU A 140 -9.46 1.93 8.66
C GLU A 140 -10.36 0.99 7.85
N GLY A 141 -11.67 1.26 7.82
CA GLY A 141 -12.66 0.55 7.01
C GLY A 141 -12.74 1.11 5.58
N ARG A 142 -13.59 0.50 4.74
CA ARG A 142 -13.84 0.95 3.36
C ARG A 142 -15.27 1.42 3.19
N ASP A 143 -15.45 2.44 2.34
CA ASP A 143 -16.75 2.74 1.75
C ASP A 143 -16.96 1.91 0.48
N CYS A 144 -18.15 2.03 -0.13
CA CYS A 144 -18.54 1.22 -1.30
C CYS A 144 -17.55 1.33 -2.48
N SER A 145 -17.17 2.54 -2.86
CA SER A 145 -16.26 2.75 -3.99
C SER A 145 -14.81 2.44 -3.65
N GLY A 146 -14.39 2.65 -2.40
CA GLY A 146 -13.08 2.27 -1.90
C GLY A 146 -12.89 0.75 -1.91
N PHE A 147 -13.87 0.00 -1.45
CA PHE A 147 -13.89 -1.45 -1.52
C PHE A 147 -13.73 -1.96 -2.97
N VAL A 148 -14.53 -1.45 -3.90
CA VAL A 148 -14.42 -1.82 -5.32
C VAL A 148 -13.03 -1.46 -5.86
N ALA A 149 -12.56 -0.24 -5.60
CA ALA A 149 -11.26 0.22 -6.09
C ALA A 149 -10.10 -0.64 -5.60
N GLU A 150 -10.11 -1.09 -4.34
CA GLU A 150 -9.03 -1.92 -3.79
C GLU A 150 -9.04 -3.34 -4.37
N VAL A 151 -10.21 -3.95 -4.52
CA VAL A 151 -10.35 -5.27 -5.16
C VAL A 151 -9.73 -5.23 -6.56
N TYR A 152 -10.13 -4.27 -7.40
CA TYR A 152 -9.62 -4.14 -8.76
C TYR A 152 -8.14 -3.71 -8.82
N ARG A 153 -7.69 -2.89 -7.87
CA ARG A 153 -6.27 -2.49 -7.76
C ARG A 153 -5.34 -3.68 -7.53
N SER A 154 -5.79 -4.72 -6.80
CA SER A 154 -5.02 -5.95 -6.62
C SER A 154 -4.76 -6.73 -7.92
N MET A 155 -5.52 -6.41 -8.97
CA MET A 155 -5.40 -6.93 -10.35
C MET A 155 -4.82 -5.90 -11.32
N GLY A 156 -4.22 -4.81 -10.81
CA GLY A 156 -3.58 -3.78 -11.62
C GLY A 156 -4.52 -2.74 -12.24
N MET A 157 -5.82 -2.81 -11.95
CA MET A 157 -6.79 -1.85 -12.48
C MET A 157 -6.95 -0.66 -11.53
N GLN A 158 -6.88 0.54 -12.08
CA GLN A 158 -7.06 1.80 -11.36
C GLN A 158 -8.49 2.31 -11.55
N MET A 159 -9.34 2.11 -10.56
CA MET A 159 -10.71 2.63 -10.56
C MET A 159 -10.76 4.09 -10.12
N PRO A 160 -11.74 4.89 -10.60
CA PRO A 160 -12.05 6.20 -10.01
C PRO A 160 -12.38 6.09 -8.52
N ARG A 161 -12.18 7.20 -7.77
CA ARG A 161 -12.44 7.17 -6.33
C ARG A 161 -13.93 7.18 -5.98
N ASN A 162 -14.75 7.91 -6.73
CA ASN A 162 -16.16 8.11 -6.42
C ASN A 162 -17.05 7.11 -7.14
N THR A 163 -18.15 6.71 -6.51
CA THR A 163 -19.12 5.78 -7.07
C THR A 163 -19.72 6.29 -8.39
N SER A 164 -20.03 7.59 -8.48
CA SER A 164 -20.55 8.21 -9.72
C SER A 164 -19.57 8.06 -10.88
N ASP A 165 -18.28 8.25 -10.61
CA ASP A 165 -17.23 8.16 -11.63
C ASP A 165 -16.96 6.71 -12.03
N GLN A 166 -17.08 5.77 -11.06
CA GLN A 166 -16.96 4.33 -11.33
C GLN A 166 -18.12 3.83 -12.21
N GLY A 167 -19.33 4.35 -12.00
CA GLY A 167 -20.52 3.95 -12.75
C GLY A 167 -20.52 4.34 -14.24
N VAL A 168 -19.67 5.29 -14.62
CA VAL A 168 -19.50 5.74 -16.04
C VAL A 168 -18.11 5.40 -16.59
N SER A 169 -17.27 4.72 -15.80
CA SER A 169 -15.96 4.24 -16.26
C SER A 169 -16.15 3.09 -17.25
N PRO A 170 -15.42 3.08 -18.38
CA PRO A 170 -15.50 2.03 -19.38
C PRO A 170 -14.98 0.68 -18.87
#